data_f4363d72328ea980dc9d51cfdc65186d
#
_entry.id   f4363d72328ea980dc9d51cfdc65186d
#
_cell.length_a   1.000
_cell.length_b   1.000
_cell.length_c   1.000
_cell.angle_alpha   90.00
_cell.angle_beta   90.00
_cell.angle_gamma   90.00
#
_symmetry.space_group_name_H-M   'P 1'
#
loop_
_entity.id
_entity.type
_entity.pdbx_description
1 polymer ?
#
loop_
_entity_poly.entity_id
_entity_poly.type
_entity_poly.pdbx_seq_one_letter_code
_entity_poly.pdbx_strand_id
1 'polypeptide(L)'
;MPRYTEVRADGFVFLFAHDDDAPELLHIYARHLTTIEDALRVWFDSNVEDIWDKEHNRFEVQNDTHLLLWNWLTVGERVLIISCMTRED
;
A
#
# COMPACT_ATOMS: atom_id res chain seq x y z
N MET A 1 -1.08 20.30 2.96
CA MET A 1 -2.07 19.23 3.13
C MET A 1 -1.62 17.99 2.36
N PRO A 2 -1.59 16.81 2.99
CA PRO A 2 -1.29 15.60 2.25
C PRO A 2 -2.37 15.34 1.20
N ARG A 3 -1.94 14.88 0.03
CA ARG A 3 -2.82 14.52 -1.05
C ARG A 3 -2.86 13.01 -1.18
N TYR A 4 -4.02 12.48 -1.51
CA TYR A 4 -4.23 11.06 -1.70
C TYR A 4 -4.94 10.80 -3.03
N THR A 5 -4.55 9.71 -3.69
CA THR A 5 -5.30 9.17 -4.81
C THR A 5 -6.15 8.03 -4.28
N GLU A 6 -7.45 8.09 -4.54
CA GLU A 6 -8.42 7.11 -4.07
C GLU A 6 -8.68 6.10 -5.18
N VAL A 7 -8.59 4.82 -4.86
CA VAL A 7 -8.90 3.73 -5.79
C VAL A 7 -9.92 2.80 -5.13
N ARG A 8 -10.98 2.49 -5.85
CA ARG A 8 -12.02 1.57 -5.36
C ARG A 8 -11.90 0.24 -6.07
N ALA A 9 -11.82 -0.84 -5.29
CA ALA A 9 -11.75 -2.19 -5.82
C ALA A 9 -12.32 -3.18 -4.81
N ASP A 10 -13.20 -4.06 -5.28
CA ASP A 10 -13.76 -5.18 -4.50
C ASP A 10 -14.40 -4.77 -3.17
N GLY A 11 -15.07 -3.62 -3.14
CA GLY A 11 -15.73 -3.12 -1.93
C GLY A 11 -14.84 -2.36 -0.97
N PHE A 12 -13.55 -2.25 -1.28
CA PHE A 12 -12.59 -1.46 -0.49
C PHE A 12 -12.26 -0.15 -1.18
N VAL A 13 -11.89 0.84 -0.38
CA VAL A 13 -11.37 2.11 -0.86
C VAL A 13 -9.92 2.20 -0.44
N PHE A 14 -9.02 2.24 -1.41
CA PHE A 14 -7.57 2.31 -1.16
C PHE A 14 -7.10 3.75 -1.33
N LEU A 15 -6.33 4.25 -0.37
CA LEU A 15 -5.77 5.59 -0.39
C LEU A 15 -4.25 5.51 -0.55
N PHE A 16 -3.76 6.14 -1.62
CA PHE A 16 -2.34 6.20 -1.95
C PHE A 16 -1.84 7.64 -1.75
N ALA A 17 -0.91 7.83 -0.84
CA ALA A 17 -0.35 9.15 -0.56
C ALA A 17 0.52 9.63 -1.72
N HIS A 18 0.45 10.93 -2.02
CA HIS A 18 1.36 11.60 -2.95
C HIS A 18 2.66 11.92 -2.24
N ASP A 19 3.76 11.98 -3.00
CA ASP A 19 5.07 12.27 -2.45
C ASP A 19 5.17 13.73 -2.02
N ASP A 20 5.82 13.98 -0.89
CA ASP A 20 5.96 15.34 -0.35
C ASP A 20 6.85 16.21 -1.22
N ASP A 21 7.89 15.64 -1.81
CA ASP A 21 8.86 16.37 -2.64
C ASP A 21 8.44 16.42 -4.11
N ALA A 22 7.61 15.49 -4.57
CA ALA A 22 7.12 15.42 -5.93
C ALA A 22 5.61 15.15 -5.91
N PRO A 23 4.77 16.15 -5.56
CA PRO A 23 3.33 15.92 -5.30
C PRO A 23 2.52 15.48 -6.52
N GLU A 24 3.05 15.55 -7.73
CA GLU A 24 2.44 14.99 -8.93
C GLU A 24 2.59 13.48 -9.01
N LEU A 25 3.46 12.87 -8.18
CA LEU A 25 3.71 11.43 -8.15
C LEU A 25 3.19 10.82 -6.85
N LEU A 26 2.79 9.55 -6.92
CA LEU A 26 2.50 8.78 -5.72
C LEU A 26 3.80 8.48 -4.97
N HIS A 27 3.73 8.46 -3.64
CA HIS A 27 4.87 8.15 -2.79
C HIS A 27 5.51 6.81 -3.16
N ILE A 28 4.70 5.76 -3.39
CA ILE A 28 5.22 4.44 -3.73
C ILE A 28 5.97 4.44 -5.06
N TYR A 29 5.54 5.26 -6.02
CA TYR A 29 6.25 5.38 -7.30
C TYR A 29 7.51 6.22 -7.16
N ALA A 30 7.40 7.37 -6.49
CA ALA A 30 8.53 8.30 -6.33
C ALA A 30 9.69 7.68 -5.54
N ARG A 31 9.39 6.86 -4.54
CA ARG A 31 10.41 6.29 -3.64
C ARG A 31 10.83 4.87 -4.00
N HIS A 32 9.93 4.09 -4.60
CA HIS A 32 10.15 2.65 -4.79
C HIS A 32 9.89 2.17 -6.21
N LEU A 33 9.48 3.05 -7.12
CA LEU A 33 9.12 2.74 -8.51
C LEU A 33 8.02 1.68 -8.63
N THR A 34 7.17 1.58 -7.62
CA THR A 34 6.03 0.67 -7.61
C THR A 34 4.75 1.40 -7.99
N THR A 35 3.75 0.65 -8.45
CA THR A 35 2.50 1.20 -8.97
C THR A 35 1.30 0.77 -8.12
N ILE A 36 0.15 1.40 -8.39
CA ILE A 36 -1.12 0.99 -7.79
C ILE A 36 -1.40 -0.48 -8.09
N GLU A 37 -1.15 -0.93 -9.32
CA GLU A 37 -1.35 -2.34 -9.69
C GLU A 37 -0.48 -3.28 -8.86
N ASP A 38 0.78 -2.91 -8.62
CA ASP A 38 1.68 -3.72 -7.81
C ASP A 38 1.11 -3.90 -6.39
N ALA A 39 0.65 -2.81 -5.78
CA ALA A 39 0.08 -2.83 -4.43
C ALA A 39 -1.20 -3.66 -4.37
N LEU A 40 -2.11 -3.49 -5.32
CA LEU A 40 -3.35 -4.24 -5.36
C LEU A 40 -3.13 -5.72 -5.64
N ARG A 41 -2.13 -6.05 -6.44
CA ARG A 41 -1.76 -7.44 -6.71
C ARG A 41 -1.33 -8.15 -5.43
N VAL A 42 -0.54 -7.48 -4.58
CA VAL A 42 -0.17 -8.04 -3.28
C VAL A 42 -1.39 -8.17 -2.36
N TRP A 43 -2.21 -7.12 -2.29
CA TRP A 43 -3.40 -7.11 -1.43
C TRP A 43 -4.36 -8.26 -1.74
N PHE A 44 -4.62 -8.50 -3.03
CA PHE A 44 -5.57 -9.53 -3.48
C PHE A 44 -4.95 -10.90 -3.71
N ASP A 45 -3.68 -11.09 -3.40
CA ASP A 45 -3.03 -12.39 -3.53
C ASP A 45 -3.52 -13.32 -2.42
N SER A 46 -4.19 -14.41 -2.82
CA SER A 46 -4.78 -15.37 -1.86
C SER A 46 -3.74 -16.22 -1.12
N ASN A 47 -2.49 -16.17 -1.53
CA ASN A 47 -1.41 -16.99 -0.96
C ASN A 47 -0.59 -16.25 0.09
N VAL A 48 -0.99 -15.04 0.47
CA VAL A 48 -0.24 -14.22 1.41
C VAL A 48 -1.02 -14.05 2.71
N GLU A 49 -0.30 -13.79 3.78
CA GLU A 49 -0.87 -13.48 5.09
C GLU A 49 -0.46 -12.08 5.53
N ASP A 50 -1.40 -11.36 6.13
CA ASP A 50 -1.12 -10.08 6.76
C ASP A 50 -0.46 -10.31 8.13
N ILE A 51 0.65 -9.65 8.36
CA ILE A 51 1.38 -9.72 9.62
C ILE A 51 1.26 -8.36 10.30
N TRP A 52 0.77 -8.35 11.54
CA TRP A 52 0.70 -7.12 12.31
C TRP A 52 2.06 -6.75 12.87
N ASP A 53 2.58 -5.59 12.47
CA ASP A 53 3.81 -5.02 13.01
C ASP A 53 3.46 -4.10 14.18
N LYS A 54 3.64 -4.63 15.37
CA LYS A 54 3.30 -3.93 16.62
C LYS A 54 4.20 -2.72 16.86
N GLU A 55 5.45 -2.79 16.45
CA GLU A 55 6.42 -1.71 16.65
C GLU A 55 6.06 -0.47 15.82
N HIS A 56 5.65 -0.67 14.57
CA HIS A 56 5.32 0.42 13.65
C HIS A 56 3.81 0.66 13.53
N ASN A 57 3.01 -0.14 14.23
CA ASN A 57 1.54 -0.02 14.24
C ASN A 57 0.94 -0.06 12.84
N ARG A 58 1.30 -1.10 12.08
CA ARG A 58 0.83 -1.28 10.70
C ARG A 58 0.85 -2.76 10.33
N PHE A 59 0.16 -3.09 9.24
CA PHE A 59 0.23 -4.43 8.66
C PHE A 59 1.33 -4.52 7.62
N GLU A 60 1.94 -5.70 7.53
CA GLU A 60 2.88 -6.05 6.47
C GLU A 60 2.37 -7.29 5.76
N VAL A 61 2.42 -7.26 4.44
CA VAL A 61 2.08 -8.41 3.61
C VAL A 61 3.04 -8.46 2.44
N GLN A 62 3.45 -9.66 2.06
CA GLN A 62 4.37 -9.81 0.92
C GLN A 62 3.98 -11.00 0.06
N ASN A 63 4.15 -10.82 -1.25
CA ASN A 63 4.08 -11.91 -2.21
C ASN A 63 5.49 -12.22 -2.71
N ASP A 64 5.61 -12.94 -3.84
CA ASP A 64 6.92 -13.31 -4.39
C ASP A 64 7.73 -12.11 -4.87
N THR A 65 7.10 -11.00 -5.18
CA THR A 65 7.75 -9.86 -5.84
C THR A 65 7.76 -8.57 -5.05
N HIS A 66 6.80 -8.37 -4.16
CA HIS A 66 6.63 -7.08 -3.48
C HIS A 66 6.29 -7.23 -2.00
N LEU A 67 6.66 -6.22 -1.23
CA LEU A 67 6.27 -6.02 0.17
C LEU A 67 5.32 -4.82 0.23
N LEU A 68 4.17 -5.00 0.86
CA LEU A 68 3.16 -3.97 1.04
C LEU A 68 3.00 -3.64 2.52
N LEU A 69 3.08 -2.36 2.85
CA LEU A 69 2.83 -1.84 4.20
C LEU A 69 1.53 -1.06 4.17
N TRP A 70 0.60 -1.38 5.06
CA TRP A 70 -0.72 -0.76 5.04
C TRP A 70 -1.35 -0.72 6.42
N ASN A 71 -2.41 0.07 6.57
CA ASN A 71 -3.23 0.08 7.77
C ASN A 71 -4.68 0.44 7.40
N TRP A 72 -5.59 0.18 8.30
CA TRP A 72 -6.98 0.61 8.15
C TRP A 72 -7.12 2.08 8.48
N LEU A 73 -7.86 2.82 7.66
CA LEU A 73 -8.43 4.11 8.05
C LEU A 73 -9.83 3.91 8.61
N THR A 74 -10.59 3.01 7.98
CA THR A 74 -11.88 2.54 8.49
C THR A 74 -11.85 1.03 8.36
N VAL A 75 -11.92 0.32 9.47
CA VAL A 75 -11.80 -1.15 9.49
C VAL A 75 -12.82 -1.79 8.54
N GLY A 76 -12.32 -2.63 7.65
CA GLY A 76 -13.13 -3.35 6.68
C GLY A 76 -13.57 -2.54 5.47
N GLU A 77 -13.21 -1.27 5.37
CA GLU A 77 -13.71 -0.39 4.31
C GLU A 77 -12.61 0.43 3.65
N ARG A 78 -11.88 1.25 4.42
CA ARG A 78 -10.88 2.19 3.89
C ARG A 78 -9.48 1.77 4.30
N VAL A 79 -8.61 1.64 3.31
CA VAL A 79 -7.24 1.14 3.46
C VAL A 79 -6.26 2.25 3.13
N LEU A 80 -5.33 2.52 4.03
CA LEU A 80 -4.21 3.42 3.77
C LEU A 80 -3.02 2.58 3.30
N ILE A 81 -2.56 2.81 2.09
CA ILE A 81 -1.32 2.20 1.59
C ILE A 81 -0.15 3.07 2.03
N ILE A 82 0.66 2.55 2.93
CA ILE A 82 1.80 3.26 3.51
C ILE A 82 3.00 3.18 2.56
N SER A 83 3.31 1.99 2.09
CA SER A 83 4.42 1.79 1.16
C SER A 83 4.26 0.49 0.40
N CYS A 84 4.87 0.43 -0.78
CA CYS A 84 4.95 -0.79 -1.59
C CYS A 84 6.34 -0.85 -2.19
N MET A 85 7.08 -1.91 -1.87
CA MET A 85 8.48 -2.04 -2.25
C MET A 85 8.72 -3.35 -2.98
N THR A 86 9.63 -3.32 -3.94
CA THR A 86 10.08 -4.55 -4.58
C THR A 86 10.92 -5.35 -3.59
N ARG A 87 10.68 -6.65 -3.52
CA ARG A 87 11.49 -7.53 -2.68
C ARG A 87 12.83 -7.81 -3.35
N GLU A 88 13.85 -7.81 -2.53
CA GLU A 88 15.16 -8.29 -2.95
C GLU A 88 15.33 -9.72 -2.46
N ASP A 89 15.64 -10.59 -3.36
CA ASP A 89 15.93 -11.99 -3.04
C ASP A 89 17.42 -12.18 -2.75
#